data_2a7a162465e88f9276b8d1e60841a9c0
#
_entry.id   2a7a162465e88f9276b8d1e60841a9c0
#
_cell.length_a   1.000
_cell.length_b   1.000
_cell.length_c   1.000
_cell.angle_alpha   90.00
_cell.angle_beta   90.00
_cell.angle_gamma   90.00
#
_symmetry.space_group_name_H-M   'P 1'
#
loop_
_entity.id
_entity.type
_entity.pdbx_description
1 polymer ?
#
loop_
_entity_poly.entity_id
_entity_poly.type
_entity_poly.pdbx_seq_one_letter_code
_entity_poly.pdbx_strand_id
1 'polypeptide(L)' 'MKTIYDPESDSLYVRFAEAPVVESEEVAEGVILDFDAQGKIVAFEFIDARKHLTSGALLPAAAK' A
#
# COMPACT_ATOMS: atom_id res chain seq x y z
N MET A 1 -4.37 7.86 -9.11
CA MET A 1 -3.82 7.24 -7.90
C MET A 1 -4.92 7.07 -6.87
N LYS A 2 -4.96 5.92 -6.23
CA LYS A 2 -6.00 5.62 -5.26
C LYS A 2 -5.35 5.25 -3.93
N THR A 3 -5.77 5.89 -2.86
CA THR A 3 -5.19 5.66 -1.54
C THR A 3 -6.30 5.21 -0.59
N ILE A 4 -6.08 4.08 0.07
CA ILE A 4 -7.05 3.53 1.02
C ILE A 4 -6.30 3.23 2.31
N TYR A 5 -6.80 3.81 3.40
CA TYR A 5 -6.26 3.51 4.72
C TYR A 5 -7.38 2.94 5.58
N ASP A 6 -7.12 1.79 6.19
CA ASP A 6 -8.04 1.15 7.12
C ASP A 6 -7.49 1.33 8.53
N PRO A 7 -8.09 2.22 9.33
CA PRO A 7 -7.57 2.46 10.67
C PRO A 7 -7.76 1.29 11.63
N GLU A 8 -8.71 0.40 11.33
CA GLU A 8 -8.96 -0.74 12.20
C GLU A 8 -7.83 -1.75 12.10
N SER A 9 -7.33 -2.01 10.91
CA SER A 9 -6.21 -2.93 10.70
C SER A 9 -4.87 -2.20 10.58
N ASP A 10 -4.90 -0.88 10.53
CA ASP A 10 -3.69 -0.06 10.31
C ASP A 10 -2.98 -0.47 9.03
N SER A 11 -3.77 -0.64 7.96
CA SER A 11 -3.25 -1.02 6.64
C SER A 11 -3.39 0.15 5.67
N LEU A 12 -2.32 0.46 4.97
CA LEU A 12 -2.32 1.53 3.97
C LEU A 12 -2.04 0.92 2.61
N TYR A 13 -2.92 1.18 1.64
CA TYR A 13 -2.80 0.69 0.27
C TYR A 13 -2.80 1.87 -0.67
N VAL A 14 -1.81 1.93 -1.56
CA VAL A 14 -1.73 2.99 -2.57
C VAL A 14 -1.60 2.33 -3.94
N ARG A 15 -2.55 2.63 -4.81
CA ARG A 15 -2.56 2.09 -6.17
C ARG A 15 -2.27 3.21 -7.15
N PHE A 16 -1.27 3.00 -7.99
CA PHE A 16 -0.80 4.02 -8.91
C PHE A 16 -1.49 3.96 -10.27
N ALA A 17 -1.96 2.78 -10.68
CA ALA A 17 -2.53 2.59 -12.00
C ALA A 17 -3.57 1.47 -11.99
N GLU A 18 -4.48 1.51 -12.98
CA GLU A 18 -5.47 0.46 -13.17
C GLU A 18 -4.90 -0.63 -14.07
N ALA A 19 -3.79 -1.19 -13.66
CA ALA A 19 -3.12 -2.25 -14.40
C ALA A 19 -3.30 -3.57 -13.65
N PRO A 20 -3.39 -4.71 -14.37
CA PRO A 20 -3.48 -6.00 -13.68
C PRO A 20 -2.22 -6.28 -12.89
N VAL A 21 -2.39 -6.81 -11.69
CA VAL A 21 -1.27 -7.24 -10.86
C VAL A 21 -0.94 -8.68 -11.24
N VAL A 22 0.30 -8.90 -11.63
CA VAL A 22 0.77 -10.22 -12.02
C VAL A 22 1.52 -10.90 -10.89
N GLU A 23 2.22 -10.10 -10.06
CA GLU A 23 3.04 -10.63 -9.00
C GLU A 23 3.05 -9.65 -7.84
N SER A 24 3.07 -10.20 -6.62
CA SER A 24 3.20 -9.40 -5.41
C SER A 24 4.38 -9.94 -4.61
N GLU A 25 5.12 -9.04 -3.99
CA GLU A 25 6.30 -9.44 -3.24
C GLU A 25 6.38 -8.64 -1.96
N GLU A 26 6.62 -9.32 -0.85
CA GLU A 26 6.91 -8.65 0.42
C GLU A 26 8.40 -8.33 0.44
N VAL A 27 8.72 -7.06 0.17
CA VAL A 27 10.12 -6.64 0.02
C VAL A 27 10.78 -6.32 1.35
N ALA A 28 9.99 -6.10 2.37
CA ALA A 28 10.44 -5.91 3.74
C ALA A 28 9.27 -6.28 4.62
N GLU A 29 9.51 -6.51 5.89
CA GLU A 29 8.43 -6.90 6.79
C GLU A 29 7.32 -5.85 6.75
N GLY A 30 6.12 -6.29 6.31
CA GLY A 30 4.97 -5.41 6.25
C GLY A 30 4.96 -4.45 5.07
N VAL A 31 5.87 -4.59 4.11
CA VAL A 31 5.92 -3.75 2.91
C VAL A 31 5.77 -4.64 1.69
N ILE A 32 4.63 -4.51 1.02
CA ILE A 32 4.29 -5.37 -0.11
C ILE A 32 4.20 -4.51 -1.36
N LEU A 33 4.86 -4.95 -2.43
CA LEU A 33 4.79 -4.30 -3.74
C LEU A 33 4.06 -5.20 -4.72
N ASP A 34 3.18 -4.58 -5.52
CA ASP A 34 2.45 -5.27 -6.58
C ASP A 34 3.04 -4.85 -7.91
N PHE A 35 3.32 -5.82 -8.79
CA PHE A 35 3.98 -5.58 -10.07
C PHE A 35 3.11 -6.00 -11.23
N ASP A 36 3.25 -5.30 -12.35
CA ASP A 36 2.59 -5.67 -13.61
C ASP A 36 3.44 -6.66 -14.38
N ALA A 37 2.97 -7.02 -15.60
CA ALA A 37 3.64 -8.00 -16.44
C ALA A 37 5.04 -7.58 -16.87
N GLN A 38 5.35 -6.30 -16.79
CA GLN A 38 6.65 -5.77 -17.18
C GLN A 38 7.55 -5.51 -15.98
N GLY A 39 7.13 -5.92 -14.79
CA GLY A 39 7.91 -5.72 -13.57
C GLY A 39 7.84 -4.32 -13.01
N LYS A 40 6.88 -3.51 -13.47
CA LYS A 40 6.70 -2.16 -12.94
C LYS A 40 5.73 -2.19 -11.76
N ILE A 41 5.86 -1.21 -10.87
CA ILE A 41 5.06 -1.17 -9.65
C ILE A 41 3.67 -0.62 -9.96
N VAL A 42 2.64 -1.39 -9.63
CA VAL A 42 1.25 -0.99 -9.77
C VAL A 42 0.75 -0.38 -8.46
N ALA A 43 1.16 -0.96 -7.34
CA ALA A 43 0.64 -0.57 -6.03
C ALA A 43 1.61 -0.98 -4.94
N PHE A 44 1.43 -0.38 -3.75
CA PHE A 44 2.12 -0.90 -2.57
C PHE A 44 1.15 -0.93 -1.39
N GLU A 45 1.50 -1.76 -0.41
CA GLU A 45 0.72 -1.86 0.82
C GLU A 45 1.65 -1.87 2.02
N PHE A 46 1.31 -1.10 3.05
CA PHE A 46 1.95 -1.19 4.35
C PHE A 46 1.02 -1.92 5.30
N ILE A 47 1.50 -3.03 5.85
CA ILE A 47 0.85 -3.68 6.99
C ILE A 47 1.46 -3.06 8.24
N ASP A 48 0.63 -2.74 9.23
CA ASP A 48 1.06 -1.96 10.40
C ASP A 48 1.69 -0.64 9.94
N ALA A 49 0.91 0.13 9.20
CA ALA A 49 1.42 1.31 8.50
C ALA A 49 2.14 2.28 9.43
N ARG A 50 1.64 2.44 10.66
CA ARG A 50 2.24 3.40 11.58
C ARG A 50 3.64 3.02 12.02
N LYS A 51 4.00 1.73 11.90
CA LYS A 51 5.37 1.31 12.18
C LYS A 51 6.34 1.74 11.09
N HIS A 52 5.83 2.00 9.89
CA HIS A 52 6.67 2.35 8.74
C HIS A 52 6.75 3.84 8.52
N LEU A 53 5.86 4.61 9.12
CA LEU A 53 5.75 6.03 8.85
C LEU A 53 6.29 6.83 10.01
N THR A 54 6.73 8.05 9.69
CA THR A 54 7.20 8.96 10.73
C THR A 54 6.05 9.29 11.68
N SER A 55 6.42 9.63 12.92
CA SER A 55 5.43 10.02 13.92
C SER A 55 4.64 11.22 13.43
N GLY A 56 3.33 11.17 13.62
CA GLY A 56 2.46 12.26 13.20
C GLY A 56 2.13 12.25 11.73
N ALA A 57 2.42 11.16 11.01
CA ALA A 57 2.08 11.08 9.60
C ALA A 57 0.58 11.26 9.39
N LEU A 58 0.24 12.00 8.34
CA LEU A 58 -1.16 12.24 7.99
C LEU A 58 -1.64 11.09 7.12
N LEU A 59 -2.63 10.34 7.63
CA LEU A 59 -3.19 9.23 6.91
C LEU A 59 -4.58 9.62 6.38
N PRO A 60 -4.99 9.07 5.22
CA PRO A 60 -6.29 9.42 4.69
C PRO A 60 -7.40 8.94 5.61
N ALA A 61 -8.49 9.68 5.64
CA ALA A 61 -9.66 9.29 6.41
C ALA A 61 -10.23 8.01 5.80
N ALA A 62 -10.73 7.12 6.67
CA ALA A 62 -11.36 5.91 6.20
C ALA A 62 -12.62 6.26 5.41
N ALA A 63 -12.84 5.55 4.31
CA ALA A 63 -14.08 5.69 3.55
C ALA A 63 -15.23 5.10 4.36
N LYS A 64 -16.35 5.78 4.34
CA LYS A 64 -17.54 5.32 5.03
C LYS A 64 -18.57 4.83 4.05
#